data_6b94406d9a00e117f7033b8cfa1f3d33
#
_entry.id   6b94406d9a00e117f7033b8cfa1f3d33
#
_cell.length_a   1.000
_cell.length_b   1.000
_cell.length_c   1.000
_cell.angle_alpha   90.00
_cell.angle_beta   90.00
_cell.angle_gamma   90.00
#
_symmetry.space_group_name_H-M   'P 1'
#
loop_
_entity.id
_entity.type
_entity.pdbx_description
1 polymer ?
#
loop_
_entity_poly.entity_id
_entity_poly.type
_entity_poly.pdbx_seq_one_letter_code
_entity_poly.pdbx_strand_id
1 'polypeptide(L)'
;MTPFEAVMWELERDPNLSSMFANLTTLDRPPDRDLLRARLIRTCGRVPRLRQRVRTPNGRFSPPEWHEDPDFDVDRHLRWIDLGGNAGHSELTTLVATLSR
;
A
#
# COMPACT_ATOMS: atom_id res chain seq x y z
N MET A 1 -10.31 -7.41 -13.07
CA MET A 1 -10.45 -5.96 -12.76
C MET A 1 -11.72 -5.43 -13.41
N THR A 2 -12.52 -4.68 -12.69
CA THR A 2 -13.72 -4.06 -13.25
C THR A 2 -13.35 -2.94 -14.23
N PRO A 3 -14.27 -2.54 -15.16
CA PRO A 3 -13.99 -1.39 -16.03
C PRO A 3 -13.68 -0.11 -15.27
N PHE A 4 -14.33 0.12 -14.14
CA PHE A 4 -14.07 1.27 -13.29
C PHE A 4 -12.65 1.23 -12.72
N GLU A 5 -12.24 0.08 -12.19
CA GLU A 5 -10.88 -0.09 -11.67
C GLU A 5 -9.82 0.11 -12.77
N ALA A 6 -10.09 -0.36 -13.98
CA ALA A 6 -9.18 -0.17 -15.10
C ALA A 6 -9.01 1.31 -15.45
N VAL A 7 -10.10 2.07 -15.43
CA VAL A 7 -10.04 3.52 -15.65
C VAL A 7 -9.22 4.20 -14.55
N MET A 8 -9.46 3.84 -13.29
CA MET A 8 -8.71 4.40 -12.17
C MET A 8 -7.23 4.06 -12.27
N TRP A 9 -6.89 2.86 -12.69
CA TRP A 9 -5.50 2.46 -12.92
C TRP A 9 -4.82 3.34 -13.98
N GLU A 10 -5.50 3.58 -15.09
CA GLU A 10 -4.96 4.43 -16.17
C GLU A 10 -4.79 5.88 -15.71
N LEU A 11 -5.71 6.39 -14.91
CA LEU A 11 -5.64 7.76 -14.38
C LEU A 11 -4.46 7.97 -13.43
N GLU A 12 -3.96 6.91 -12.79
CA GLU A 12 -2.80 7.02 -11.91
C GLU A 12 -1.51 7.42 -12.65
N ARG A 13 -1.47 7.28 -13.96
CA ARG A 13 -0.34 7.72 -14.79
C ARG A 13 -0.19 9.24 -14.80
N ASP A 14 -1.27 9.97 -14.60
CA ASP A 14 -1.26 11.43 -14.52
C ASP A 14 -1.20 11.85 -13.05
N PRO A 15 -0.13 12.54 -12.61
CA PRO A 15 -0.01 12.98 -11.22
C PRO A 15 -1.17 13.85 -10.74
N ASN A 16 -1.83 14.57 -11.65
CA ASN A 16 -2.96 15.43 -11.31
C ASN A 16 -4.27 14.67 -11.16
N LEU A 17 -4.33 13.42 -11.64
CA LEU A 17 -5.52 12.58 -11.63
C LEU A 17 -5.38 11.36 -10.72
N SER A 18 -4.25 11.23 -10.03
CA SER A 18 -4.02 10.14 -9.09
C SER A 18 -5.00 10.20 -7.93
N SER A 19 -5.62 9.07 -7.63
CA SER A 19 -6.51 8.90 -6.49
C SER A 19 -5.85 8.21 -5.30
N MET A 20 -4.52 8.12 -5.30
CA MET A 20 -3.77 7.52 -4.19
C MET A 20 -4.02 8.30 -2.91
N PHE A 21 -4.20 7.59 -1.81
CA PHE A 21 -4.36 8.18 -0.50
C PHE A 21 -3.58 7.38 0.54
N ALA A 22 -3.34 8.01 1.67
CA ALA A 22 -2.72 7.35 2.81
C ALA A 22 -3.62 7.48 4.04
N ASN A 23 -3.60 6.47 4.89
CA ASN A 23 -4.29 6.48 6.17
C ASN A 23 -3.23 6.56 7.27
N LEU A 24 -3.33 7.60 8.10
CA LEU A 24 -2.43 7.81 9.24
C LEU A 24 -3.20 7.57 10.53
N THR A 25 -2.73 6.61 11.30
CA THR A 25 -3.29 6.29 12.62
C THR A 25 -2.22 6.50 13.68
N THR A 26 -2.56 7.26 14.71
CA THR A 26 -1.66 7.48 15.86
C THR A 26 -2.12 6.64 17.04
N LEU A 27 -1.16 6.10 17.78
CA LEU A 27 -1.39 5.27 18.95
C LEU A 27 -0.73 5.88 20.17
N ASP A 28 -1.27 5.59 21.35
CA ASP A 28 -0.74 6.09 22.62
C ASP A 28 0.58 5.41 23.05
N ARG A 29 0.87 4.27 22.46
CA ARG A 29 2.12 3.52 22.69
C ARG A 29 2.50 2.71 21.45
N PRO A 30 3.77 2.32 21.33
CA PRO A 30 4.21 1.50 20.20
C PRO A 30 3.50 0.13 20.22
N PRO A 31 3.09 -0.38 19.06
CA PRO A 31 2.55 -1.73 18.96
C PRO A 31 3.64 -2.79 19.12
N ASP A 32 3.25 -3.99 19.55
CA ASP A 32 4.14 -5.13 19.49
C ASP A 32 4.40 -5.48 18.02
N ARG A 33 5.68 -5.45 17.61
CA ARG A 33 6.06 -5.66 16.21
C ARG A 33 5.71 -7.04 15.70
N ASP A 34 5.96 -8.07 16.51
CA ASP A 34 5.70 -9.44 16.11
C ASP A 34 4.20 -9.71 16.01
N LEU A 35 3.41 -9.17 16.93
CA LEU A 35 1.96 -9.29 16.90
C LEU A 35 1.36 -8.57 15.70
N LEU A 36 1.83 -7.36 15.40
CA LEU A 36 1.35 -6.61 14.25
C LEU A 36 1.68 -7.34 12.95
N ARG A 37 2.90 -7.84 12.82
CA ARG A 37 3.31 -8.62 11.65
C ARG A 37 2.45 -9.86 11.47
N ALA A 38 2.19 -10.61 12.55
CA ALA A 38 1.36 -11.80 12.50
C ALA A 38 -0.07 -11.47 12.06
N ARG A 39 -0.63 -10.38 12.56
CA ARG A 39 -1.97 -9.92 12.17
C ARG A 39 -2.03 -9.49 10.71
N LEU A 40 -1.01 -8.84 10.20
CA LEU A 40 -0.94 -8.45 8.79
C LEU A 40 -0.85 -9.67 7.88
N ILE A 41 -0.04 -10.66 8.24
CA ILE A 41 0.04 -11.92 7.51
C ILE A 41 -1.33 -12.59 7.43
N ARG A 42 -2.03 -12.63 8.56
CA ARG A 42 -3.37 -13.23 8.64
C ARG A 42 -4.38 -12.47 7.79
N THR A 43 -4.34 -11.14 7.84
CA THR A 43 -5.24 -10.29 7.03
C THR A 43 -4.99 -10.49 5.54
N CYS A 44 -3.73 -10.50 5.13
CA CYS A 44 -3.37 -10.75 3.72
C CYS A 44 -3.79 -12.15 3.27
N GLY A 45 -3.80 -13.12 4.16
CA GLY A 45 -4.30 -14.46 3.87
C GLY A 45 -5.81 -14.52 3.65
N ARG A 46 -6.57 -13.61 4.30
CA ARG A 46 -8.04 -13.55 4.20
C ARG A 46 -8.53 -12.64 3.09
N VAL A 47 -7.74 -11.65 2.69
CA VAL A 47 -8.12 -10.66 1.68
C VAL A 47 -7.20 -10.85 0.47
N PRO A 48 -7.62 -11.62 -0.54
CA PRO A 48 -6.75 -11.94 -1.69
C PRO A 48 -6.21 -10.72 -2.41
N ARG A 49 -6.98 -9.62 -2.47
CA ARG A 49 -6.58 -8.39 -3.15
C ARG A 49 -5.27 -7.82 -2.59
N LEU A 50 -4.99 -8.01 -1.30
CA LEU A 50 -3.77 -7.52 -0.68
C LEU A 50 -2.52 -8.28 -1.12
N ARG A 51 -2.69 -9.47 -1.72
CA ARG A 51 -1.60 -10.30 -2.24
C ARG A 51 -1.47 -10.24 -3.75
N GLN A 52 -2.31 -9.44 -4.40
CA GLN A 52 -2.38 -9.35 -5.85
C GLN A 52 -1.66 -8.11 -6.35
N ARG A 53 -1.22 -8.19 -7.57
CA ARG A 53 -0.66 -7.05 -8.30
C ARG A 53 -1.37 -6.90 -9.63
N VAL A 54 -1.30 -5.72 -10.19
CA VAL A 54 -1.88 -5.45 -11.50
C VAL A 54 -0.93 -5.92 -12.58
N ARG A 55 -1.47 -6.64 -13.56
CA ARG A 55 -0.75 -7.07 -14.74
C ARG A 55 -1.49 -6.62 -15.99
N THR A 56 -0.75 -6.11 -16.97
CA THR A 56 -1.31 -5.75 -18.27
C THR A 56 -0.86 -6.79 -19.27
N PRO A 57 -1.73 -7.78 -19.61
CA PRO A 57 -1.35 -8.80 -20.59
C PRO A 57 -1.41 -8.23 -22.01
N ASN A 58 -0.55 -8.76 -22.88
CA ASN A 58 -0.57 -8.47 -24.32
C ASN A 58 -0.62 -6.99 -24.71
N GLY A 59 0.07 -6.15 -23.96
CA GLY A 59 0.24 -4.75 -24.30
C GLY A 59 -1.01 -3.90 -24.13
N ARG A 60 -1.10 -2.81 -24.89
CA ARG A 60 -2.09 -1.75 -24.70
C ARG A 60 -3.53 -2.10 -25.11
N PHE A 61 -3.75 -3.23 -25.77
CA PHE A 61 -5.10 -3.62 -26.21
C PHE A 61 -5.82 -4.49 -25.18
N SER A 62 -5.14 -4.95 -24.16
CA SER A 62 -5.73 -5.78 -23.14
C SER A 62 -5.95 -4.97 -21.86
N PRO A 63 -7.11 -5.10 -21.20
CA PRO A 63 -7.34 -4.42 -19.94
C PRO A 63 -6.41 -4.93 -18.85
N PRO A 64 -6.03 -4.10 -17.87
CA PRO A 64 -5.27 -4.56 -16.72
C PRO A 64 -6.05 -5.59 -15.90
N GLU A 65 -5.34 -6.53 -15.31
CA GLU A 65 -5.91 -7.61 -14.52
C GLU A 65 -5.23 -7.72 -13.16
N TRP A 66 -5.97 -8.21 -12.17
CA TRP A 66 -5.41 -8.58 -10.87
C TRP A 66 -4.88 -10.00 -10.93
N HIS A 67 -3.61 -10.17 -10.55
CA HIS A 67 -2.96 -11.47 -10.50
C HIS A 67 -2.34 -11.69 -9.13
N GLU A 68 -2.37 -12.94 -8.65
CA GLU A 68 -1.63 -13.31 -7.45
C GLU A 68 -0.14 -13.02 -7.68
N ASP A 69 0.49 -12.40 -6.67
CA ASP A 69 1.93 -12.21 -6.68
C ASP A 69 2.58 -13.44 -6.00
N PRO A 70 3.26 -14.31 -6.75
CA PRO A 70 3.88 -15.49 -6.15
C PRO A 70 5.04 -15.15 -5.21
N ASP A 71 5.59 -13.95 -5.35
CA ASP A 71 6.68 -13.46 -4.51
C ASP A 71 6.19 -12.55 -3.39
N PHE A 72 4.89 -12.55 -3.10
CA PHE A 72 4.34 -11.70 -2.06
C PHE A 72 4.97 -12.00 -0.71
N ASP A 73 5.45 -10.94 -0.06
CA ASP A 73 6.08 -11.01 1.25
C ASP A 73 5.65 -9.77 2.05
N VAL A 74 4.99 -10.00 3.18
CA VAL A 74 4.54 -8.92 4.08
C VAL A 74 5.71 -8.04 4.50
N ASP A 75 6.87 -8.61 4.72
CA ASP A 75 8.05 -7.86 5.19
C ASP A 75 8.54 -6.82 4.17
N ARG A 76 8.20 -6.97 2.90
CA ARG A 76 8.50 -5.97 1.86
C ARG A 76 7.56 -4.77 1.93
N HIS A 77 6.40 -4.92 2.54
CA HIS A 77 5.37 -3.88 2.65
C HIS A 77 5.31 -3.26 4.04
N LEU A 78 5.97 -3.86 5.02
CA LEU A 78 5.99 -3.39 6.39
C LEU A 78 7.37 -2.78 6.69
N ARG A 79 7.39 -1.51 7.06
CA ARG A 79 8.62 -0.80 7.41
C ARG A 79 8.51 -0.21 8.80
N TRP A 80 9.58 -0.33 9.56
CA TRP A 80 9.71 0.28 10.87
C TRP A 80 10.72 1.42 10.76
N ILE A 81 10.26 2.63 11.07
CA ILE A 81 11.09 3.83 11.00
C ILE A 81 11.05 4.51 12.35
N ASP A 82 12.21 4.75 12.92
CA ASP A 82 12.34 5.48 14.16
C ASP A 82 12.57 6.96 13.85
N LEU A 83 11.62 7.80 14.27
CA LEU A 83 11.69 9.25 14.07
C LEU A 83 12.34 9.97 15.28
N GLY A 84 12.74 9.23 16.31
CA GLY A 84 13.23 9.79 17.56
C GLY A 84 12.11 10.14 18.54
N GLY A 85 12.48 10.23 19.83
CA GLY A 85 11.51 10.45 20.89
C GLY A 85 10.82 11.82 20.89
N ASN A 86 11.36 12.80 20.16
CA ASN A 86 10.85 14.16 20.10
C ASN A 86 10.16 14.48 18.76
N ALA A 87 9.90 13.48 17.93
CA ALA A 87 9.23 13.70 16.66
C ALA A 87 7.78 14.16 16.89
N GLY A 88 7.41 15.27 16.27
CA GLY A 88 6.09 15.84 16.37
C GLY A 88 5.22 15.54 15.15
N HIS A 89 4.03 16.14 15.15
CA HIS A 89 3.04 15.93 14.07
C HIS A 89 3.59 16.37 12.69
N SER A 90 4.39 17.43 12.65
CA SER A 90 4.95 17.93 11.38
C SER A 90 5.93 16.92 10.75
N GLU A 91 6.74 16.24 11.55
CA GLU A 91 7.65 15.21 11.08
C GLU A 91 6.88 14.01 10.52
N LEU A 92 5.81 13.61 11.18
CA LEU A 92 4.94 12.54 10.70
C LEU A 92 4.27 12.92 9.37
N THR A 93 3.77 14.13 9.25
CA THR A 93 3.14 14.61 8.02
C THR A 93 4.13 14.64 6.86
N THR A 94 5.35 15.09 7.11
CA THR A 94 6.42 15.11 6.11
C THR A 94 6.77 13.69 5.65
N LEU A 95 6.87 12.75 6.58
CA LEU A 95 7.18 11.35 6.27
C LEU A 95 6.07 10.73 5.42
N VAL A 96 4.82 10.92 5.79
CA VAL A 96 3.68 10.40 5.02
C VAL A 96 3.68 10.97 3.60
N ALA A 97 3.91 12.26 3.44
CA ALA A 97 4.00 12.89 2.12
C ALA A 97 5.13 12.30 1.28
N THR A 98 6.28 12.02 1.89
CA THR A 98 7.44 11.42 1.23
C THR A 98 7.15 9.98 0.78
N LEU A 99 6.52 9.18 1.63
CA LEU A 99 6.20 7.77 1.34
C LEU A 99 5.08 7.62 0.32
N SER A 100 4.23 8.63 0.17
CA SER A 100 3.09 8.60 -0.75
C SER A 100 3.43 9.02 -2.18
N ARG A 101 4.66 9.35 -2.44
CA ARG A 101 5.12 9.74 -3.79
C ARG A 101 5.44 8.55 -4.66
#